data_473f149a2c00a6c8d006c56499540f5d
#
_entry.id   473f149a2c00a6c8d006c56499540f5d
#
_cell.length_a   1.000
_cell.length_b   1.000
_cell.length_c   1.000
_cell.angle_alpha   90.00
_cell.angle_beta   90.00
_cell.angle_gamma   90.00
#
_symmetry.space_group_name_H-M   'P 1'
#
loop_
_entity.id
_entity.type
_entity.pdbx_description
1 polymer ?
#
loop_
_entity_poly.entity_id
_entity_poly.type
_entity_poly.pdbx_seq_one_letter_code
_entity_poly.pdbx_strand_id
1 'polypeptide(L)'
;MLHEKIQSTIGLIEDVVDNRQKENDNINAAKRNSTFFDSFAKLTPSFISYILARKNFSFTLQPNTAANLQELINYSKTTFDNAKAVNPAPFSKKTESFIDSIAKEWETFYKAKNSELINGLNIIVLVHPSPAVVRSCITAFNKCEKWPLTQESIDSYMEARQKADDLLKEMRIDDEIRDFLIKVRDKRATLSDITPSILEWIHSENIADKVSLSIRNTM
;
A
#
# COMPACT_ATOMS: atom_id res chain seq x y z
N MET A 1 -63.87 -14.72 38.47
CA MET A 1 -63.39 -13.33 38.63
C MET A 1 -61.89 -13.25 38.97
N LEU A 2 -61.37 -13.77 40.11
CA LEU A 2 -59.92 -13.63 40.45
C LEU A 2 -59.03 -14.45 39.51
N HIS A 3 -59.42 -15.66 39.20
CA HIS A 3 -58.68 -16.56 38.32
C HIS A 3 -58.57 -16.03 36.88
N GLU A 4 -59.62 -15.46 36.35
CA GLU A 4 -59.66 -14.82 35.01
C GLU A 4 -58.74 -13.59 34.94
N LYS A 5 -58.73 -12.76 35.98
CA LYS A 5 -57.83 -11.61 36.07
C LYS A 5 -56.35 -12.05 36.13
N ILE A 6 -56.03 -13.12 36.85
CA ILE A 6 -54.68 -13.66 36.92
C ILE A 6 -54.25 -14.18 35.55
N GLN A 7 -55.08 -14.95 34.86
CA GLN A 7 -54.77 -15.45 33.50
C GLN A 7 -54.62 -14.30 32.49
N SER A 8 -55.49 -13.29 32.54
CA SER A 8 -55.33 -12.11 31.67
C SER A 8 -54.06 -11.35 31.97
N THR A 9 -53.63 -11.25 33.23
CA THR A 9 -52.38 -10.57 33.58
C THR A 9 -51.14 -11.40 33.14
N ILE A 10 -51.19 -12.73 33.23
CA ILE A 10 -50.13 -13.60 32.71
C ILE A 10 -50.01 -13.43 31.20
N GLY A 11 -51.09 -13.47 30.44
CA GLY A 11 -51.07 -13.25 29.00
C GLY A 11 -50.48 -11.90 28.61
N LEU A 12 -50.81 -10.81 29.32
CA LEU A 12 -50.19 -9.50 29.08
C LEU A 12 -48.69 -9.46 29.37
N ILE A 13 -48.24 -10.19 30.40
CA ILE A 13 -46.80 -10.33 30.72
C ILE A 13 -46.09 -11.09 29.62
N GLU A 14 -46.64 -12.19 29.14
CA GLU A 14 -46.11 -12.99 28.05
C GLU A 14 -46.00 -12.15 26.77
N ASP A 15 -47.05 -11.40 26.40
CA ASP A 15 -47.01 -10.50 25.26
C ASP A 15 -45.93 -9.41 25.38
N VAL A 16 -45.72 -8.84 26.56
CA VAL A 16 -44.68 -7.85 26.82
C VAL A 16 -43.30 -8.47 26.71
N VAL A 17 -43.11 -9.69 27.23
CA VAL A 17 -41.83 -10.41 27.13
C VAL A 17 -41.51 -10.75 25.66
N ASP A 18 -42.47 -11.27 24.92
CA ASP A 18 -42.32 -11.60 23.50
C ASP A 18 -42.00 -10.35 22.64
N ASN A 19 -42.72 -9.24 22.92
CA ASN A 19 -42.43 -8.00 22.20
C ASN A 19 -41.04 -7.44 22.50
N ARG A 20 -40.56 -7.49 23.75
CA ARG A 20 -39.19 -7.13 24.11
C ARG A 20 -38.17 -8.03 23.45
N GLN A 21 -38.44 -9.33 23.36
CA GLN A 21 -37.57 -10.28 22.71
C GLN A 21 -37.45 -9.94 21.21
N LYS A 22 -38.56 -9.72 20.51
CA LYS A 22 -38.57 -9.32 19.11
C LYS A 22 -37.85 -7.99 18.86
N GLU A 23 -38.01 -7.00 19.75
CA GLU A 23 -37.30 -5.72 19.67
C GLU A 23 -35.78 -5.91 19.82
N ASN A 24 -35.33 -6.71 20.80
CA ASN A 24 -33.92 -7.05 21.00
C ASN A 24 -33.34 -7.80 19.79
N ASP A 25 -34.08 -8.72 19.21
CA ASP A 25 -33.67 -9.47 18.03
C ASP A 25 -33.49 -8.54 16.80
N ASN A 26 -34.42 -7.58 16.64
CA ASN A 26 -34.32 -6.55 15.58
C ASN A 26 -33.10 -5.64 15.78
N ILE A 27 -32.84 -5.18 17.01
CA ILE A 27 -31.68 -4.34 17.34
C ILE A 27 -30.38 -5.13 17.06
N ASN A 28 -30.32 -6.40 17.45
CA ASN A 28 -29.16 -7.24 17.21
C ASN A 28 -28.95 -7.53 15.70
N ALA A 29 -30.02 -7.70 14.95
CA ALA A 29 -29.97 -7.86 13.50
C ALA A 29 -29.44 -6.58 12.83
N ALA A 30 -29.94 -5.41 13.25
CA ALA A 30 -29.48 -4.13 12.73
C ALA A 30 -28.00 -3.89 13.00
N LYS A 31 -27.52 -4.20 14.21
CA LYS A 31 -26.07 -4.12 14.56
C LYS A 31 -25.23 -5.06 13.71
N ARG A 32 -25.65 -6.30 13.51
CA ARG A 32 -24.93 -7.28 12.65
C ARG A 32 -24.84 -6.79 11.22
N ASN A 33 -25.93 -6.27 10.68
CA ASN A 33 -25.95 -5.73 9.32
C ASN A 33 -25.03 -4.52 9.18
N SER A 34 -25.04 -3.58 10.13
CA SER A 34 -24.13 -2.43 10.15
C SER A 34 -22.66 -2.89 10.11
N THR A 35 -22.26 -3.81 10.99
CA THR A 35 -20.89 -4.33 11.03
C THR A 35 -20.49 -5.03 9.71
N PHE A 36 -21.43 -5.72 9.06
CA PHE A 36 -21.19 -6.33 7.76
C PHE A 36 -20.95 -5.26 6.68
N PHE A 37 -21.81 -4.25 6.61
CA PHE A 37 -21.66 -3.14 5.65
C PHE A 37 -20.39 -2.32 5.89
N ASP A 38 -20.02 -2.09 7.15
CA ASP A 38 -18.76 -1.41 7.50
C ASP A 38 -17.55 -2.21 7.01
N SER A 39 -17.58 -3.54 7.15
CA SER A 39 -16.52 -4.41 6.65
C SER A 39 -16.47 -4.41 5.12
N PHE A 40 -17.62 -4.35 4.45
CA PHE A 40 -17.69 -4.26 3.00
C PHE A 40 -17.18 -2.90 2.49
N ALA A 41 -17.51 -1.82 3.20
CA ALA A 41 -17.02 -0.48 2.88
C ALA A 41 -15.48 -0.40 2.94
N LYS A 42 -14.84 -1.10 3.88
CA LYS A 42 -13.37 -1.20 3.97
C LYS A 42 -12.71 -1.86 2.74
N LEU A 43 -13.42 -2.74 2.03
CA LEU A 43 -12.93 -3.39 0.80
C LEU A 43 -12.88 -2.44 -0.39
N THR A 44 -13.78 -1.46 -0.45
CA THR A 44 -13.95 -0.58 -1.62
C THR A 44 -12.64 0.11 -2.05
N PRO A 45 -11.86 0.74 -1.14
CA PRO A 45 -10.57 1.33 -1.52
C PRO A 45 -9.60 0.31 -2.09
N SER A 46 -9.56 -0.91 -1.54
CA SER A 46 -8.68 -1.97 -2.03
C SER A 46 -9.09 -2.50 -3.40
N PHE A 47 -10.37 -2.58 -3.71
CA PHE A 47 -10.86 -2.96 -5.05
C PHE A 47 -10.55 -1.89 -6.09
N ILE A 48 -10.79 -0.62 -5.76
CA ILE A 48 -10.42 0.50 -6.65
C ILE A 48 -8.91 0.46 -6.91
N SER A 49 -8.11 0.30 -5.87
CA SER A 49 -6.65 0.22 -5.97
C SER A 49 -6.21 -0.97 -6.82
N TYR A 50 -6.85 -2.13 -6.70
CA TYR A 50 -6.54 -3.28 -7.52
C TYR A 50 -6.83 -3.03 -9.01
N ILE A 51 -7.95 -2.40 -9.33
CA ILE A 51 -8.29 -2.02 -10.71
C ILE A 51 -7.23 -1.05 -11.27
N LEU A 52 -6.84 -0.05 -10.48
CA LEU A 52 -5.80 0.91 -10.84
C LEU A 52 -4.44 0.26 -11.02
N ALA A 53 -4.03 -0.62 -10.10
CA ALA A 53 -2.78 -1.37 -10.17
C ALA A 53 -2.73 -2.28 -11.41
N ARG A 54 -3.82 -2.98 -11.69
CA ARG A 54 -3.93 -3.84 -12.88
C ARG A 54 -3.84 -3.03 -14.17
N LYS A 55 -4.56 -1.91 -14.26
CA LYS A 55 -4.60 -1.05 -15.45
C LYS A 55 -3.25 -0.41 -15.75
N ASN A 56 -2.58 0.12 -14.74
CA ASN A 56 -1.39 0.97 -14.93
C ASN A 56 -0.07 0.21 -14.80
N PHE A 57 -0.05 -0.91 -14.06
CA PHE A 57 1.18 -1.64 -13.75
C PHE A 57 1.16 -3.10 -14.21
N SER A 58 0.03 -3.59 -14.72
CA SER A 58 -0.18 -5.02 -15.06
C SER A 58 -0.07 -5.93 -13.82
N PHE A 59 -0.42 -5.39 -12.64
CA PHE A 59 -0.40 -6.14 -11.39
C PHE A 59 -1.46 -7.24 -11.38
N THR A 60 -1.09 -8.43 -10.95
CA THR A 60 -1.99 -9.60 -10.82
C THR A 60 -1.86 -10.18 -9.42
N LEU A 61 -2.99 -10.65 -8.87
CA LEU A 61 -3.00 -11.32 -7.56
C LEU A 61 -2.30 -12.68 -7.64
N GLN A 62 -1.57 -13.01 -6.58
CA GLN A 62 -1.07 -14.36 -6.38
C GLN A 62 -2.25 -15.35 -6.16
N PRO A 63 -2.08 -16.64 -6.48
CA PRO A 63 -3.16 -17.63 -6.38
C PRO A 63 -3.85 -17.66 -5.01
N ASN A 64 -3.10 -17.53 -3.92
CA ASN A 64 -3.66 -17.57 -2.56
C ASN A 64 -4.55 -16.35 -2.28
N THR A 65 -4.14 -15.14 -2.68
CA THR A 65 -4.92 -13.93 -2.49
C THR A 65 -6.14 -13.91 -3.41
N ALA A 66 -6.01 -14.43 -4.62
CA ALA A 66 -7.14 -14.63 -5.52
C ALA A 66 -8.17 -15.60 -4.93
N ALA A 67 -7.72 -16.70 -4.31
CA ALA A 67 -8.60 -17.65 -3.61
C ALA A 67 -9.32 -16.98 -2.43
N ASN A 68 -8.61 -16.18 -1.62
CA ASN A 68 -9.22 -15.42 -0.52
C ASN A 68 -10.28 -14.43 -1.03
N LEU A 69 -10.05 -13.77 -2.16
CA LEU A 69 -11.05 -12.93 -2.80
C LEU A 69 -12.29 -13.72 -3.22
N GLN A 70 -12.09 -14.89 -3.83
CA GLN A 70 -13.20 -15.76 -4.24
C GLN A 70 -14.02 -16.24 -3.03
N GLU A 71 -13.37 -16.57 -1.92
CA GLU A 71 -14.05 -16.90 -0.66
C GLU A 71 -14.88 -15.73 -0.12
N LEU A 72 -14.36 -14.50 -0.16
CA LEU A 72 -15.11 -13.31 0.25
C LEU A 72 -16.35 -13.10 -0.62
N ILE A 73 -16.22 -13.28 -1.93
CA ILE A 73 -17.34 -13.17 -2.88
C ILE A 73 -18.39 -14.24 -2.58
N ASN A 74 -17.97 -15.48 -2.37
CA ASN A 74 -18.87 -16.58 -2.07
C ASN A 74 -19.58 -16.37 -0.73
N TYR A 75 -18.86 -15.93 0.28
CA TYR A 75 -19.45 -15.61 1.59
C TYR A 75 -20.49 -14.49 1.49
N SER A 76 -20.19 -13.43 0.75
CA SER A 76 -21.11 -12.33 0.51
C SER A 76 -22.39 -12.80 -0.16
N LYS A 77 -22.27 -13.58 -1.25
CA LYS A 77 -23.44 -14.17 -1.96
C LYS A 77 -24.30 -15.01 -1.03
N THR A 78 -23.68 -15.96 -0.32
CA THR A 78 -24.40 -16.86 0.60
C THR A 78 -25.10 -16.07 1.70
N THR A 79 -24.51 -14.97 2.16
CA THR A 79 -25.08 -14.10 3.18
C THR A 79 -26.29 -13.33 2.66
N PHE A 80 -26.26 -12.82 1.44
CA PHE A 80 -27.39 -12.11 0.82
C PHE A 80 -28.53 -13.04 0.41
N ASP A 81 -28.20 -14.25 -0.10
CA ASP A 81 -29.21 -15.22 -0.55
C ASP A 81 -29.99 -15.86 0.61
N ASN A 82 -29.33 -16.01 1.76
CA ASN A 82 -29.92 -16.58 2.95
C ASN A 82 -30.41 -15.50 3.90
N ALA A 83 -31.40 -14.72 3.71
CA ALA A 83 -31.95 -13.67 4.58
C ALA A 83 -31.94 -13.92 6.11
N LYS A 84 -31.21 -14.96 6.56
CA LYS A 84 -30.93 -15.33 7.95
C LYS A 84 -29.76 -14.52 8.50
N ALA A 85 -29.83 -14.24 9.78
CA ALA A 85 -28.87 -13.44 10.54
C ALA A 85 -27.42 -13.63 10.13
N VAL A 86 -26.84 -12.61 9.51
CA VAL A 86 -25.43 -12.54 9.13
C VAL A 86 -24.56 -12.61 10.37
N ASN A 87 -23.57 -13.50 10.38
CA ASN A 87 -22.48 -13.39 11.35
C ASN A 87 -21.37 -12.53 10.74
N PRO A 88 -21.20 -11.27 11.15
CA PRO A 88 -20.24 -10.36 10.53
C PRO A 88 -18.79 -10.67 10.90
N ALA A 89 -18.52 -11.38 12.00
CA ALA A 89 -17.17 -11.59 12.50
C ALA A 89 -16.26 -12.38 11.54
N PRO A 90 -16.70 -13.52 10.95
CA PRO A 90 -15.89 -14.24 9.95
C PRO A 90 -15.64 -13.41 8.70
N PHE A 91 -16.63 -12.61 8.27
CA PHE A 91 -16.50 -11.73 7.11
C PHE A 91 -15.48 -10.62 7.35
N SER A 92 -15.55 -9.93 8.49
CA SER A 92 -14.60 -8.89 8.87
C SER A 92 -13.16 -9.43 8.90
N LYS A 93 -12.94 -10.58 9.53
CA LYS A 93 -11.63 -11.22 9.60
C LYS A 93 -11.08 -11.59 8.20
N LYS A 94 -11.93 -12.15 7.33
CA LYS A 94 -11.53 -12.47 5.94
C LYS A 94 -11.23 -11.21 5.14
N THR A 95 -12.00 -10.14 5.33
CA THR A 95 -11.79 -8.81 4.72
C THR A 95 -10.43 -8.25 5.10
N GLU A 96 -10.10 -8.20 6.38
CA GLU A 96 -8.81 -7.71 6.88
C GLU A 96 -7.64 -8.55 6.32
N SER A 97 -7.76 -9.87 6.38
CA SER A 97 -6.74 -10.78 5.83
C SER A 97 -6.51 -10.58 4.33
N PHE A 98 -7.57 -10.34 3.55
CA PHE A 98 -7.46 -10.05 2.12
C PHE A 98 -6.77 -8.70 1.87
N ILE A 99 -7.16 -7.64 2.59
CA ILE A 99 -6.57 -6.30 2.47
C ILE A 99 -5.07 -6.36 2.79
N ASP A 100 -4.69 -7.03 3.87
CA ASP A 100 -3.28 -7.18 4.26
C ASP A 100 -2.48 -7.98 3.22
N SER A 101 -3.07 -9.04 2.66
CA SER A 101 -2.42 -9.88 1.66
C SER A 101 -2.15 -9.09 0.36
N ILE A 102 -3.17 -8.40 -0.16
CA ILE A 102 -3.02 -7.61 -1.40
C ILE A 102 -2.05 -6.44 -1.20
N ALA A 103 -2.03 -5.80 -0.02
CA ALA A 103 -1.10 -4.72 0.29
C ALA A 103 0.36 -5.21 0.27
N LYS A 104 0.64 -6.37 0.87
CA LYS A 104 1.98 -6.99 0.86
C LYS A 104 2.41 -7.43 -0.54
N GLU A 105 1.50 -8.01 -1.31
CA GLU A 105 1.78 -8.40 -2.70
C GLU A 105 2.10 -7.19 -3.56
N TRP A 106 1.33 -6.11 -3.40
CA TRP A 106 1.59 -4.85 -4.08
C TRP A 106 2.96 -4.28 -3.72
N GLU A 107 3.28 -4.18 -2.44
CA GLU A 107 4.58 -3.68 -1.97
C GLU A 107 5.74 -4.49 -2.59
N THR A 108 5.64 -5.82 -2.57
CA THR A 108 6.66 -6.71 -3.13
C THR A 108 6.79 -6.51 -4.64
N PHE A 109 5.68 -6.47 -5.36
CA PHE A 109 5.66 -6.24 -6.80
C PHE A 109 6.22 -4.86 -7.16
N TYR A 110 5.81 -3.84 -6.44
CA TYR A 110 6.22 -2.47 -6.69
C TYR A 110 7.72 -2.27 -6.45
N LYS A 111 8.25 -2.80 -5.35
CA LYS A 111 9.68 -2.77 -5.03
C LYS A 111 10.51 -3.49 -6.10
N ALA A 112 10.09 -4.69 -6.51
CA ALA A 112 10.78 -5.42 -7.56
C ALA A 112 10.86 -4.64 -8.88
N LYS A 113 9.82 -3.85 -9.19
CA LYS A 113 9.74 -3.07 -10.44
C LYS A 113 10.51 -1.75 -10.40
N ASN A 114 10.65 -1.12 -9.23
CA ASN A 114 11.14 0.25 -9.13
C ASN A 114 12.40 0.42 -8.28
N SER A 115 12.89 -0.64 -7.59
CA SER A 115 14.03 -0.54 -6.69
C SER A 115 15.30 -0.02 -7.37
N GLU A 116 15.58 -0.45 -8.58
CA GLU A 116 16.75 0.00 -9.34
C GLU A 116 16.67 1.49 -9.66
N LEU A 117 15.53 1.96 -10.15
CA LEU A 117 15.30 3.36 -10.47
C LEU A 117 15.37 4.24 -9.20
N ILE A 118 14.72 3.82 -8.11
CA ILE A 118 14.75 4.55 -6.83
C ILE A 118 16.20 4.60 -6.29
N ASN A 119 16.95 3.50 -6.40
CA ASN A 119 18.35 3.48 -6.00
C ASN A 119 19.20 4.43 -6.86
N GLY A 120 18.95 4.48 -8.17
CA GLY A 120 19.60 5.45 -9.06
C GLY A 120 19.30 6.89 -8.64
N LEU A 121 18.04 7.22 -8.36
CA LEU A 121 17.66 8.55 -7.89
C LEU A 121 18.29 8.91 -6.53
N ASN A 122 18.39 7.96 -5.60
CA ASN A 122 19.05 8.17 -4.32
C ASN A 122 20.55 8.44 -4.46
N ILE A 123 21.17 7.99 -5.54
CA ILE A 123 22.55 8.30 -5.87
C ILE A 123 22.64 9.69 -6.48
N ILE A 124 21.80 9.98 -7.46
CA ILE A 124 21.78 11.29 -8.16
C ILE A 124 21.52 12.43 -7.19
N VAL A 125 20.68 12.26 -6.19
CA VAL A 125 20.36 13.32 -5.21
C VAL A 125 21.60 13.89 -4.54
N LEU A 126 22.69 13.14 -4.46
CA LEU A 126 23.96 13.58 -3.84
C LEU A 126 24.72 14.59 -4.70
N VAL A 127 24.59 14.48 -6.01
CA VAL A 127 25.44 15.19 -6.97
C VAL A 127 24.66 16.18 -7.85
N HIS A 128 23.35 15.97 -8.04
CA HIS A 128 22.53 16.79 -8.91
C HIS A 128 22.51 18.28 -8.49
N PRO A 129 22.59 19.24 -9.43
CA PRO A 129 22.52 20.67 -9.13
C PRO A 129 21.25 21.08 -8.38
N SER A 130 20.12 20.41 -8.68
CA SER A 130 18.82 20.67 -8.05
C SER A 130 18.29 19.43 -7.30
N PRO A 131 18.82 19.12 -6.09
CA PRO A 131 18.40 17.92 -5.34
C PRO A 131 16.91 17.86 -5.01
N ALA A 132 16.24 19.01 -4.94
CA ALA A 132 14.82 19.12 -4.67
C ALA A 132 13.97 18.42 -5.75
N VAL A 133 14.36 18.54 -7.02
CA VAL A 133 13.66 17.88 -8.14
C VAL A 133 13.78 16.36 -8.01
N VAL A 134 14.97 15.86 -7.73
CA VAL A 134 15.20 14.41 -7.52
C VAL A 134 14.40 13.88 -6.34
N ARG A 135 14.40 14.62 -5.21
CA ARG A 135 13.62 14.25 -4.01
C ARG A 135 12.13 14.25 -4.28
N SER A 136 11.62 15.14 -5.13
CA SER A 136 10.19 15.14 -5.49
C SER A 136 9.81 13.87 -6.25
N CYS A 137 10.67 13.37 -7.15
CA CYS A 137 10.48 12.09 -7.81
C CYS A 137 10.46 10.94 -6.81
N ILE A 138 11.45 10.86 -5.91
CA ILE A 138 11.51 9.83 -4.87
C ILE A 138 10.24 9.85 -4.00
N THR A 139 9.75 11.05 -3.64
CA THR A 139 8.52 11.21 -2.85
C THR A 139 7.30 10.66 -3.59
N ALA A 140 7.18 10.93 -4.89
CA ALA A 140 6.09 10.40 -5.71
C ALA A 140 6.14 8.86 -5.82
N PHE A 141 7.33 8.29 -5.98
CA PHE A 141 7.51 6.84 -5.94
C PHE A 141 7.07 6.24 -4.60
N ASN A 142 7.51 6.83 -3.48
CA ASN A 142 7.16 6.36 -2.14
C ASN A 142 5.65 6.49 -1.83
N LYS A 143 4.96 7.46 -2.41
CA LYS A 143 3.50 7.57 -2.30
C LYS A 143 2.79 6.44 -3.02
N CYS A 144 3.24 6.08 -4.23
CA CYS A 144 2.65 5.01 -5.03
C CYS A 144 2.97 3.60 -4.52
N GLU A 145 4.01 3.44 -3.69
CA GLU A 145 4.31 2.17 -3.00
C GLU A 145 3.22 1.79 -1.99
N LYS A 146 2.56 2.78 -1.39
CA LYS A 146 1.60 2.57 -0.31
C LYS A 146 0.23 2.14 -0.82
N TRP A 147 -0.30 1.08 -0.23
CA TRP A 147 -1.67 0.64 -0.44
C TRP A 147 -2.61 1.32 0.58
N PRO A 148 -3.83 1.72 0.23
CA PRO A 148 -4.45 1.66 -1.10
C PRO A 148 -3.97 2.77 -2.06
N LEU A 149 -3.96 2.46 -3.37
CA LEU A 149 -3.62 3.41 -4.41
C LEU A 149 -4.73 4.42 -4.67
N THR A 150 -4.33 5.64 -5.03
CA THR A 150 -5.25 6.67 -5.53
C THR A 150 -4.87 7.06 -6.95
N GLN A 151 -5.80 7.61 -7.72
CA GLN A 151 -5.49 8.11 -9.06
C GLN A 151 -4.38 9.18 -8.99
N GLU A 152 -4.44 10.08 -7.99
CA GLU A 152 -3.42 11.11 -7.77
C GLU A 152 -2.02 10.51 -7.55
N SER A 153 -1.91 9.41 -6.76
CA SER A 153 -0.61 8.77 -6.52
C SER A 153 -0.04 8.14 -7.79
N ILE A 154 -0.91 7.62 -8.66
CA ILE A 154 -0.51 7.04 -9.95
C ILE A 154 -0.08 8.12 -10.93
N ASP A 155 -0.85 9.20 -11.05
CA ASP A 155 -0.52 10.31 -11.94
C ASP A 155 0.82 10.94 -11.54
N SER A 156 1.01 11.18 -10.24
CA SER A 156 2.28 11.65 -9.68
C SER A 156 3.45 10.70 -9.96
N TYR A 157 3.21 9.38 -9.87
CA TYR A 157 4.21 8.37 -10.21
C TYR A 157 4.57 8.40 -11.70
N MET A 158 3.58 8.49 -12.60
CA MET A 158 3.83 8.51 -14.05
C MET A 158 4.67 9.72 -14.47
N GLU A 159 4.34 10.90 -13.92
CA GLU A 159 5.14 12.13 -14.15
C GLU A 159 6.56 11.99 -13.58
N ALA A 160 6.68 11.47 -12.35
CA ALA A 160 7.97 11.27 -11.71
C ALA A 160 8.82 10.24 -12.45
N ARG A 161 8.20 9.21 -13.03
CA ARG A 161 8.87 8.18 -13.81
C ARG A 161 9.55 8.76 -15.04
N GLN A 162 8.81 9.58 -15.80
CA GLN A 162 9.37 10.24 -16.98
C GLN A 162 10.53 11.16 -16.59
N LYS A 163 10.35 11.99 -15.56
CA LYS A 163 11.42 12.88 -15.06
C LYS A 163 12.64 12.11 -14.57
N ALA A 164 12.43 10.98 -13.89
CA ALA A 164 13.51 10.15 -13.38
C ALA A 164 14.35 9.55 -14.51
N ASP A 165 13.69 9.04 -15.55
CA ASP A 165 14.38 8.49 -16.72
C ASP A 165 15.20 9.59 -17.45
N ASP A 166 14.69 10.81 -17.52
CA ASP A 166 15.39 11.95 -18.13
C ASP A 166 16.60 12.38 -17.27
N LEU A 167 16.43 12.49 -15.95
CA LEU A 167 17.51 12.81 -15.01
C LEU A 167 18.67 11.78 -15.06
N LEU A 168 18.34 10.51 -15.14
CA LEU A 168 19.35 9.45 -15.22
C LEU A 168 20.14 9.51 -16.53
N LYS A 169 19.47 9.85 -17.65
CA LYS A 169 20.14 10.02 -18.94
C LYS A 169 20.99 11.27 -18.98
N GLU A 170 20.50 12.39 -18.43
CA GLU A 170 21.20 13.69 -18.41
C GLU A 170 22.54 13.59 -17.66
N MET A 171 22.55 12.91 -16.49
CA MET A 171 23.72 12.75 -15.64
C MET A 171 24.76 11.77 -16.19
N ARG A 172 24.51 11.07 -17.30
CA ARG A 172 25.42 10.10 -17.95
C ARG A 172 26.05 9.11 -16.98
N ILE A 173 25.28 8.61 -16.03
CA ILE A 173 25.74 7.68 -15.00
C ILE A 173 25.78 6.28 -15.61
N ASP A 174 26.99 5.81 -15.92
CA ASP A 174 27.27 4.41 -16.26
C ASP A 174 27.39 3.52 -14.99
N ASP A 175 27.68 2.25 -15.19
CA ASP A 175 27.79 1.29 -14.08
C ASP A 175 29.00 1.59 -13.19
N GLU A 176 30.12 2.07 -13.74
CA GLU A 176 31.34 2.40 -12.99
C GLU A 176 31.08 3.62 -12.08
N ILE A 177 30.48 4.67 -12.63
CA ILE A 177 30.10 5.87 -11.86
C ILE A 177 29.07 5.52 -10.80
N ARG A 178 28.11 4.67 -11.13
CA ARG A 178 27.09 4.20 -10.18
C ARG A 178 27.73 3.48 -8.99
N ASP A 179 28.62 2.55 -9.23
CA ASP A 179 29.32 1.79 -8.20
C ASP A 179 30.16 2.69 -7.30
N PHE A 180 30.87 3.66 -7.90
CA PHE A 180 31.60 4.67 -7.15
C PHE A 180 30.69 5.48 -6.23
N LEU A 181 29.57 6.01 -6.75
CA LEU A 181 28.62 6.80 -5.97
C LEU A 181 27.94 5.98 -4.85
N ILE A 182 27.69 4.69 -5.07
CA ILE A 182 27.24 3.77 -4.01
C ILE A 182 28.27 3.69 -2.91
N LYS A 183 29.57 3.50 -3.24
CA LYS A 183 30.65 3.48 -2.25
C LYS A 183 30.77 4.81 -1.50
N VAL A 184 30.60 5.94 -2.19
CA VAL A 184 30.59 7.28 -1.57
C VAL A 184 29.43 7.41 -0.57
N ARG A 185 28.22 7.06 -0.98
CA ARG A 185 27.03 7.07 -0.10
C ARG A 185 27.25 6.22 1.15
N ASP A 186 27.80 5.04 0.98
CA ASP A 186 28.03 4.09 2.06
C ASP A 186 29.31 4.41 2.86
N LYS A 187 29.98 5.53 2.56
CA LYS A 187 31.27 5.97 3.18
C LYS A 187 32.38 4.92 3.07
N ARG A 188 32.41 4.14 1.98
CA ARG A 188 33.40 3.09 1.70
C ARG A 188 34.32 3.42 0.54
N ALA A 189 34.06 4.54 -0.17
CA ALA A 189 34.91 4.96 -1.27
C ALA A 189 36.33 5.31 -0.79
N THR A 190 37.31 4.91 -1.58
CA THR A 190 38.74 5.16 -1.37
C THR A 190 39.34 5.87 -2.57
N LEU A 191 40.56 6.37 -2.45
CA LEU A 191 41.28 6.99 -3.59
C LEU A 191 41.45 6.02 -4.77
N SER A 192 41.60 4.73 -4.51
CA SER A 192 41.71 3.71 -5.56
C SER A 192 40.43 3.46 -6.35
N ASP A 193 39.29 3.93 -5.84
CA ASP A 193 38.03 3.86 -6.54
C ASP A 193 37.82 5.04 -7.53
N ILE A 194 38.71 6.04 -7.50
CA ILE A 194 38.65 7.19 -8.40
C ILE A 194 39.50 6.89 -9.65
N THR A 195 38.82 6.38 -10.67
CA THR A 195 39.44 6.12 -11.97
C THR A 195 39.53 7.37 -12.84
N PRO A 196 40.29 7.38 -13.93
CA PRO A 196 40.30 8.49 -14.89
C PRO A 196 38.89 8.82 -15.44
N SER A 197 38.07 7.82 -15.71
CA SER A 197 36.67 7.96 -16.16
C SER A 197 35.80 8.70 -15.13
N ILE A 198 35.93 8.34 -13.85
CA ILE A 198 35.23 9.01 -12.75
C ILE A 198 35.70 10.45 -12.59
N LEU A 199 37.00 10.72 -12.70
CA LEU A 199 37.53 12.11 -12.66
C LEU A 199 37.00 12.95 -13.81
N GLU A 200 36.99 12.42 -15.03
CA GLU A 200 36.42 13.10 -16.18
C GLU A 200 34.94 13.41 -15.99
N TRP A 201 34.16 12.44 -15.47
CA TRP A 201 32.76 12.64 -15.16
C TRP A 201 32.58 13.73 -14.07
N ILE A 202 33.34 13.72 -12.98
CA ILE A 202 33.28 14.71 -11.91
C ILE A 202 33.52 16.13 -12.49
N HIS A 203 34.46 16.26 -13.41
CA HIS A 203 34.76 17.53 -14.07
C HIS A 203 33.66 17.93 -15.05
N SER A 204 33.16 17.01 -15.87
CA SER A 204 32.10 17.29 -16.86
C SER A 204 30.77 17.72 -16.20
N GLU A 205 30.45 17.14 -15.07
CA GLU A 205 29.25 17.48 -14.29
C GLU A 205 29.46 18.69 -13.34
N ASN A 206 30.66 19.25 -13.31
CA ASN A 206 31.03 20.40 -12.47
C ASN A 206 30.70 20.19 -10.97
N ILE A 207 31.02 19.01 -10.46
CA ILE A 207 30.74 18.60 -9.07
C ILE A 207 32.01 18.39 -8.23
N ALA A 208 33.15 18.83 -8.73
CA ALA A 208 34.45 18.64 -8.06
C ALA A 208 34.48 19.26 -6.63
N ASP A 209 33.80 20.38 -6.44
CA ASP A 209 33.65 21.07 -5.16
C ASP A 209 32.73 20.32 -4.15
N LYS A 210 31.91 19.39 -4.61
CA LYS A 210 31.06 18.53 -3.77
C LYS A 210 31.78 17.27 -3.30
N VAL A 211 32.94 16.94 -3.90
CA VAL A 211 33.72 15.74 -3.56
C VAL A 211 34.80 16.12 -2.55
N SER A 212 34.68 15.63 -1.34
CA SER A 212 35.70 15.82 -0.30
C SER A 212 36.36 14.48 0.06
N LEU A 213 37.68 14.49 0.19
CA LEU A 213 38.47 13.35 0.63
C LEU A 213 38.84 13.51 2.10
N SER A 214 38.62 12.49 2.90
CA SER A 214 39.06 12.47 4.30
C SER A 214 40.00 11.30 4.55
N ILE A 215 41.09 11.54 5.30
CA ILE A 215 42.02 10.49 5.72
C ILE A 215 41.46 9.85 6.98
N ARG A 216 41.16 8.56 6.92
CA ARG A 216 40.81 7.78 8.12
C ARG A 216 42.08 7.20 8.73
N ASN A 217 42.36 7.58 9.99
CA ASN A 217 43.34 6.84 10.80
C ASN A 217 42.66 5.53 11.23
N THR A 218 43.06 4.42 10.59
CA THR A 218 42.80 3.07 11.11
C THR A 218 43.85 2.83 12.20
N MET A 219 43.49 3.06 13.47
CA MET A 219 44.20 2.43 14.58
C MET A 219 43.65 1.03 14.80
#